data_112ff79bf3a723e86bc37030e4cc2d76
#
_entry.id   112ff79bf3a723e86bc37030e4cc2d76
#
_cell.length_a   1.000
_cell.length_b   1.000
_cell.length_c   1.000
_cell.angle_alpha   90.00
_cell.angle_beta   90.00
_cell.angle_gamma   90.00
#
_symmetry.space_group_name_H-M   'P 1'
#
loop_
_entity.id
_entity.type
_entity.pdbx_description
1 polymer ?
#
loop_
_entity_poly.entity_id
_entity_poly.type
_entity_poly.pdbx_seq_one_letter_code
_entity_poly.pdbx_strand_id
1 'polypeptide(L)'
;MTSSNPAPIVLHADQEHDNLRTAVILFSLTLFFLSYWLINAILQLEFWGSLRDYAVSLSCVLGLTLALAVSAGVEILLKRVWHSGRNLTLAENSIYVQDKFTGDQRINLTEELAHLKWHFNLQGYRRGGREKRLPQKWVCLAYQLQQGDTRLIVHSYLPPQKAQIWLENEAVAPKFHPIKPGDVYQSSLGARMGAPARPRITNEVLSSSDGRYWLAERHRWDEGYELTPHDFAIFMDYITRGKSESHRIYD
;
A
#
# COMPACT_ATOMS: atom_id res chain seq x y z
N MET A 1 32.10 -13.44 -24.83
CA MET A 1 31.54 -13.34 -23.46
C MET A 1 30.10 -12.92 -23.63
N THR A 2 29.17 -13.84 -23.53
CA THR A 2 27.73 -13.56 -23.60
C THR A 2 27.34 -12.92 -22.27
N SER A 3 27.13 -11.61 -22.28
CA SER A 3 26.51 -10.91 -21.16
C SER A 3 25.12 -11.49 -20.97
N SER A 4 24.94 -12.32 -19.96
CA SER A 4 23.60 -12.77 -19.55
C SER A 4 22.87 -11.57 -18.96
N ASN A 5 22.03 -10.94 -19.76
CA ASN A 5 21.13 -9.89 -19.27
C ASN A 5 20.31 -10.48 -18.11
N PRO A 6 20.34 -9.89 -16.91
CA PRO A 6 19.53 -10.40 -15.81
C PRO A 6 18.06 -10.36 -16.20
N ALA A 7 17.32 -11.40 -15.85
CA ALA A 7 15.90 -11.46 -16.14
C ALA A 7 15.17 -10.28 -15.47
N PRO A 8 14.20 -9.65 -16.15
CA PRO A 8 13.45 -8.53 -15.60
C PRO A 8 12.69 -8.96 -14.34
N ILE A 9 12.73 -8.12 -13.30
CA ILE A 9 12.04 -8.36 -12.03
C ILE A 9 10.68 -7.65 -12.09
N VAL A 10 9.60 -8.39 -11.87
CA VAL A 10 8.24 -7.83 -11.82
C VAL A 10 7.81 -7.67 -10.37
N LEU A 11 7.46 -6.44 -9.98
CA LEU A 11 6.93 -6.09 -8.67
C LEU A 11 5.43 -5.76 -8.80
N HIS A 12 4.61 -6.36 -7.95
CA HIS A 12 3.16 -6.13 -7.95
C HIS A 12 2.81 -5.06 -6.91
N ALA A 13 2.22 -3.95 -7.39
CA ALA A 13 1.76 -2.88 -6.51
C ALA A 13 0.31 -3.08 -6.06
N ASP A 14 -0.07 -2.38 -4.97
CA ASP A 14 -1.44 -2.26 -4.48
C ASP A 14 -2.14 -3.61 -4.26
N GLN A 15 -1.50 -4.52 -3.54
CA GLN A 15 -2.05 -5.86 -3.26
C GLN A 15 -3.44 -5.82 -2.59
N GLU A 16 -3.76 -4.76 -1.85
CA GLU A 16 -5.05 -4.55 -1.21
C GLU A 16 -5.92 -3.53 -1.96
N HIS A 17 -6.21 -3.79 -3.22
CA HIS A 17 -7.05 -2.94 -4.06
C HIS A 17 -8.56 -3.04 -3.68
N ASP A 18 -9.34 -2.02 -4.02
CA ASP A 18 -10.73 -1.90 -3.59
C ASP A 18 -11.64 -3.01 -4.15
N ASN A 19 -11.39 -3.51 -5.36
CA ASN A 19 -12.17 -4.60 -5.94
C ASN A 19 -12.04 -5.90 -5.13
N LEU A 20 -10.83 -6.26 -4.68
CA LEU A 20 -10.60 -7.41 -3.83
C LEU A 20 -11.37 -7.27 -2.50
N ARG A 21 -11.34 -6.07 -1.91
CA ARG A 21 -12.04 -5.80 -0.64
C ARG A 21 -13.55 -5.92 -0.80
N THR A 22 -14.10 -5.35 -1.86
CA THR A 22 -15.54 -5.45 -2.16
C THR A 22 -15.95 -6.90 -2.34
N ALA A 23 -15.16 -7.67 -3.08
CA ALA A 23 -15.44 -9.10 -3.27
C ALA A 23 -15.39 -9.88 -1.95
N VAL A 24 -14.41 -9.63 -1.07
CA VAL A 24 -14.33 -10.28 0.24
C VAL A 24 -15.51 -9.91 1.13
N ILE A 25 -15.94 -8.65 1.14
CA ILE A 25 -17.13 -8.21 1.91
C ILE A 25 -18.40 -8.91 1.41
N LEU A 26 -18.63 -8.90 0.10
CA LEU A 26 -19.79 -9.56 -0.50
C LEU A 26 -19.78 -11.07 -0.23
N PHE A 27 -18.62 -11.70 -0.37
CA PHE A 27 -18.44 -13.12 -0.06
C PHE A 27 -18.75 -13.41 1.41
N SER A 28 -18.24 -12.58 2.35
CA SER A 28 -18.48 -12.74 3.79
C SER A 28 -19.97 -12.64 4.14
N LEU A 29 -20.66 -11.68 3.55
CA LEU A 29 -22.11 -11.53 3.76
C LEU A 29 -22.88 -12.73 3.23
N THR A 30 -22.59 -13.15 2.01
CA THR A 30 -23.24 -14.33 1.40
C THR A 30 -22.99 -15.59 2.24
N LEU A 31 -21.75 -15.79 2.66
CA LEU A 31 -21.37 -16.94 3.48
C LEU A 31 -22.04 -16.91 4.86
N PHE A 32 -22.19 -15.72 5.46
CA PHE A 32 -22.91 -15.59 6.73
C PHE A 32 -24.37 -16.04 6.59
N PHE A 33 -25.09 -15.57 5.58
CA PHE A 33 -26.50 -15.99 5.38
C PHE A 33 -26.62 -17.47 5.08
N LEU A 34 -25.74 -18.03 4.26
CA LEU A 34 -25.75 -19.48 3.97
C LEU A 34 -25.45 -20.30 5.22
N SER A 35 -24.43 -19.91 5.99
CA SER A 35 -24.05 -20.59 7.24
C SER A 35 -25.18 -20.51 8.27
N TYR A 36 -25.76 -19.32 8.43
CA TYR A 36 -26.91 -19.13 9.32
C TYR A 36 -28.05 -20.04 8.97
N TRP A 37 -28.46 -20.05 7.69
CA TRP A 37 -29.56 -20.88 7.22
C TRP A 37 -29.28 -22.38 7.43
N LEU A 38 -28.08 -22.83 7.07
CA LEU A 38 -27.68 -24.23 7.20
C LEU A 38 -27.66 -24.68 8.68
N ILE A 39 -26.99 -23.90 9.55
CA ILE A 39 -26.90 -24.23 10.97
C ILE A 39 -28.26 -24.20 11.63
N ASN A 40 -29.10 -23.20 11.29
CA ASN A 40 -30.48 -23.15 11.81
C ASN A 40 -31.31 -24.37 11.38
N ALA A 41 -31.20 -24.78 10.12
CA ALA A 41 -31.90 -25.99 9.64
C ALA A 41 -31.42 -27.25 10.37
N ILE A 42 -30.11 -27.40 10.61
CA ILE A 42 -29.56 -28.52 11.37
C ILE A 42 -30.02 -28.50 12.82
N LEU A 43 -30.04 -27.38 13.50
CA LEU A 43 -30.43 -27.26 14.91
C LEU A 43 -31.94 -27.44 15.11
N GLN A 44 -32.76 -27.29 14.08
CA GLN A 44 -34.20 -27.56 14.13
C GLN A 44 -34.55 -29.04 14.02
N LEU A 45 -33.61 -29.93 13.70
CA LEU A 45 -33.81 -31.35 13.71
C LEU A 45 -34.16 -31.85 15.13
N GLU A 46 -35.03 -32.82 15.24
CA GLU A 46 -35.54 -33.36 16.53
C GLU A 46 -34.42 -33.92 17.44
N PHE A 47 -33.32 -34.33 16.84
CA PHE A 47 -32.16 -34.86 17.56
C PHE A 47 -31.55 -33.89 18.60
N TRP A 48 -31.69 -32.57 18.43
CA TRP A 48 -31.01 -31.54 19.24
C TRP A 48 -31.78 -31.15 20.52
N GLY A 49 -32.98 -31.71 20.79
CA GLY A 49 -33.73 -31.50 22.03
C GLY A 49 -33.83 -30.01 22.45
N SER A 50 -33.35 -29.66 23.65
CA SER A 50 -33.39 -28.30 24.19
C SER A 50 -32.57 -27.25 23.41
N LEU A 51 -31.61 -27.63 22.58
CA LEU A 51 -30.88 -26.71 21.75
C LEU A 51 -31.72 -26.09 20.64
N ARG A 52 -32.83 -26.73 20.29
CA ARG A 52 -33.77 -26.21 19.29
C ARG A 52 -34.36 -24.86 19.70
N ASP A 53 -34.59 -24.63 20.99
CA ASP A 53 -35.14 -23.37 21.50
C ASP A 53 -34.19 -22.20 21.30
N TYR A 54 -32.91 -22.49 21.19
CA TYR A 54 -31.84 -21.51 20.96
C TYR A 54 -31.32 -21.52 19.53
N ALA A 55 -31.94 -22.25 18.61
CA ALA A 55 -31.45 -22.46 17.24
C ALA A 55 -31.14 -21.15 16.52
N VAL A 56 -32.00 -20.13 16.61
CA VAL A 56 -31.78 -18.82 15.97
C VAL A 56 -30.55 -18.12 16.51
N SER A 57 -30.39 -18.02 17.83
CA SER A 57 -29.28 -17.36 18.47
C SER A 57 -27.96 -18.08 18.21
N LEU A 58 -27.92 -19.39 18.33
CA LEU A 58 -26.76 -20.23 18.07
C LEU A 58 -26.36 -20.15 16.59
N SER A 59 -27.31 -20.20 15.67
CA SER A 59 -27.05 -20.09 14.23
C SER A 59 -26.47 -18.74 13.86
N CYS A 60 -26.88 -17.65 14.52
CA CYS A 60 -26.33 -16.33 14.31
C CYS A 60 -24.86 -16.27 14.74
N VAL A 61 -24.54 -16.74 15.95
CA VAL A 61 -23.18 -16.70 16.50
C VAL A 61 -22.25 -17.63 15.73
N LEU A 62 -22.64 -18.88 15.55
CA LEU A 62 -21.82 -19.87 14.84
C LEU A 62 -21.67 -19.53 13.36
N GLY A 63 -22.73 -19.07 12.72
CA GLY A 63 -22.72 -18.65 11.32
C GLY A 63 -21.79 -17.46 11.09
N LEU A 64 -21.82 -16.45 11.98
CA LEU A 64 -20.92 -15.31 11.90
C LEU A 64 -19.46 -15.73 12.10
N THR A 65 -19.18 -16.54 13.11
CA THR A 65 -17.82 -17.02 13.39
C THR A 65 -17.26 -17.82 12.22
N LEU A 66 -18.05 -18.73 11.66
CA LEU A 66 -17.66 -19.53 10.50
C LEU A 66 -17.43 -18.64 9.27
N ALA A 67 -18.33 -17.71 8.99
CA ALA A 67 -18.19 -16.79 7.87
C ALA A 67 -16.91 -15.96 7.97
N LEU A 68 -16.61 -15.42 9.14
CA LEU A 68 -15.37 -14.63 9.36
C LEU A 68 -14.10 -15.48 9.19
N ALA A 69 -14.09 -16.70 9.76
CA ALA A 69 -12.94 -17.59 9.66
C ALA A 69 -12.63 -18.00 8.20
N VAL A 70 -13.67 -18.42 7.46
CA VAL A 70 -13.53 -18.80 6.05
C VAL A 70 -13.16 -17.59 5.19
N SER A 71 -13.79 -16.44 5.43
CA SER A 71 -13.47 -15.20 4.67
C SER A 71 -12.05 -14.75 4.87
N ALA A 72 -11.48 -14.89 6.08
CA ALA A 72 -10.06 -14.59 6.32
C ALA A 72 -9.14 -15.52 5.50
N GLY A 73 -9.46 -16.80 5.41
CA GLY A 73 -8.73 -17.74 4.56
C GLY A 73 -8.80 -17.40 3.07
N VAL A 74 -10.00 -17.06 2.59
CA VAL A 74 -10.25 -16.65 1.20
C VAL A 74 -9.52 -15.34 0.88
N GLU A 75 -9.52 -14.37 1.79
CA GLU A 75 -8.79 -13.12 1.63
C GLU A 75 -7.29 -13.36 1.43
N ILE A 76 -6.67 -14.22 2.25
CA ILE A 76 -5.25 -14.58 2.13
C ILE A 76 -4.97 -15.22 0.76
N LEU A 77 -5.84 -16.11 0.30
CA LEU A 77 -5.71 -16.76 -1.00
C LEU A 77 -5.85 -15.76 -2.15
N LEU A 78 -6.89 -14.92 -2.11
CA LEU A 78 -7.15 -13.91 -3.14
C LEU A 78 -6.00 -12.90 -3.25
N LYS A 79 -5.40 -12.47 -2.15
CA LYS A 79 -4.21 -11.59 -2.17
C LYS A 79 -3.02 -12.18 -2.94
N ARG A 80 -2.92 -13.51 -3.03
CA ARG A 80 -1.84 -14.19 -3.76
C ARG A 80 -2.13 -14.32 -5.26
N VAL A 81 -3.40 -14.42 -5.63
CA VAL A 81 -3.80 -14.74 -7.01
C VAL A 81 -4.35 -13.52 -7.75
N TRP A 82 -5.05 -12.64 -7.05
CA TRP A 82 -5.72 -11.50 -7.65
C TRP A 82 -4.92 -10.21 -7.48
N HIS A 83 -4.06 -9.94 -8.47
CA HIS A 83 -3.25 -8.72 -8.51
C HIS A 83 -4.07 -7.52 -8.98
N SER A 84 -3.70 -6.33 -8.55
CA SER A 84 -4.36 -5.05 -8.90
C SER A 84 -4.33 -4.74 -10.40
N GLY A 85 -3.34 -5.30 -11.11
CA GLY A 85 -3.01 -4.96 -12.49
C GLY A 85 -2.10 -3.74 -12.60
N ARG A 86 -1.54 -3.26 -11.48
CA ARG A 86 -0.49 -2.25 -11.40
C ARG A 86 0.84 -2.94 -11.12
N ASN A 87 1.75 -2.92 -12.09
CA ASN A 87 3.01 -3.62 -12.02
C ASN A 87 4.18 -2.70 -12.35
N LEU A 88 5.31 -2.95 -11.70
CA LEU A 88 6.58 -2.31 -11.99
C LEU A 88 7.55 -3.39 -12.48
N THR A 89 8.00 -3.30 -13.70
CA THR A 89 9.00 -4.21 -14.27
C THR A 89 10.36 -3.51 -14.27
N LEU A 90 11.28 -4.01 -13.47
CA LEU A 90 12.66 -3.54 -13.38
C LEU A 90 13.48 -4.26 -14.44
N ALA A 91 13.92 -3.55 -15.47
CA ALA A 91 14.83 -4.03 -16.52
C ALA A 91 16.20 -3.39 -16.32
N GLU A 92 17.22 -3.82 -17.05
CA GLU A 92 18.62 -3.42 -16.83
C GLU A 92 18.82 -1.91 -16.57
N ASN A 93 18.26 -1.05 -17.41
CA ASN A 93 18.41 0.42 -17.33
C ASN A 93 17.07 1.16 -17.40
N SER A 94 15.96 0.51 -17.13
CA SER A 94 14.64 1.14 -17.23
C SER A 94 13.62 0.50 -16.32
N ILE A 95 12.66 1.31 -15.89
CA ILE A 95 11.50 0.86 -15.14
C ILE A 95 10.29 1.01 -16.06
N TYR A 96 9.61 -0.10 -16.33
CA TYR A 96 8.34 -0.11 -17.03
C TYR A 96 7.22 -0.15 -15.98
N VAL A 97 6.34 0.84 -16.06
CA VAL A 97 5.16 0.94 -15.21
C VAL A 97 3.97 0.51 -16.05
N GLN A 98 3.28 -0.53 -15.65
CA GLN A 98 2.04 -0.98 -16.25
C GLN A 98 0.89 -0.63 -15.33
N ASP A 99 0.01 0.23 -15.78
CA ASP A 99 -1.15 0.68 -15.01
C ASP A 99 -2.39 0.76 -15.91
N LYS A 100 -3.41 0.01 -15.58
CA LYS A 100 -4.68 -0.03 -16.32
C LYS A 100 -5.44 1.31 -16.30
N PHE A 101 -5.14 2.20 -15.37
CA PHE A 101 -5.86 3.46 -15.17
C PHE A 101 -5.13 4.65 -15.77
N THR A 102 -3.81 4.72 -15.64
CA THR A 102 -3.00 5.85 -16.11
C THR A 102 -2.24 5.55 -17.41
N GLY A 103 -2.28 4.29 -17.85
CA GLY A 103 -1.55 3.82 -19.03
C GLY A 103 -0.10 3.43 -18.69
N ASP A 104 0.55 2.83 -19.69
CA ASP A 104 1.92 2.34 -19.52
C ASP A 104 2.93 3.49 -19.62
N GLN A 105 3.91 3.50 -18.76
CA GLN A 105 4.97 4.50 -18.69
C GLN A 105 6.33 3.81 -18.64
N ARG A 106 7.36 4.51 -19.13
CA ARG A 106 8.75 4.06 -19.05
C ARG A 106 9.63 5.15 -18.46
N ILE A 107 10.47 4.79 -17.51
CA ILE A 107 11.51 5.65 -16.95
C ILE A 107 12.85 5.05 -17.33
N ASN A 108 13.71 5.84 -17.96
CA ASN A 108 15.05 5.44 -18.35
C ASN A 108 16.05 5.91 -17.29
N LEU A 109 16.76 4.98 -16.66
CA LEU A 109 17.71 5.28 -15.57
C LEU A 109 19.04 5.85 -16.06
N THR A 110 19.31 5.80 -17.38
CA THR A 110 20.53 6.39 -17.97
C THR A 110 20.38 7.88 -18.28
N GLU A 111 19.18 8.41 -18.24
CA GLU A 111 18.90 9.83 -18.45
C GLU A 111 18.85 10.58 -17.12
N GLU A 112 18.81 11.91 -17.20
CA GLU A 112 18.72 12.76 -16.01
C GLU A 112 17.41 12.51 -15.27
N LEU A 113 17.53 12.16 -13.98
CA LEU A 113 16.41 11.82 -13.09
C LEU A 113 16.44 12.70 -11.84
N ALA A 114 15.32 13.35 -11.58
CA ALA A 114 15.12 13.97 -10.29
C ALA A 114 14.63 12.91 -9.28
N HIS A 115 15.29 12.90 -8.12
CA HIS A 115 15.00 11.97 -7.03
C HIS A 115 14.50 12.72 -5.80
N LEU A 116 13.38 12.27 -5.24
CA LEU A 116 12.86 12.80 -4.00
C LEU A 116 12.50 11.64 -3.06
N LYS A 117 12.98 11.72 -1.81
CA LYS A 117 12.73 10.71 -0.78
C LYS A 117 12.17 11.39 0.45
N TRP A 118 11.07 10.86 1.00
CA TRP A 118 10.52 11.36 2.25
C TRP A 118 9.94 10.23 3.09
N HIS A 119 9.75 10.53 4.35
CA HIS A 119 9.13 9.59 5.28
C HIS A 119 8.27 10.32 6.30
N PHE A 120 7.33 9.59 6.88
CA PHE A 120 6.54 10.06 8.00
C PHE A 120 5.98 8.91 8.83
N ASN A 121 5.69 9.20 10.10
CA ASN A 121 5.02 8.27 11.00
C ASN A 121 3.50 8.33 10.80
N LEU A 122 2.81 7.18 10.92
CA LEU A 122 1.35 7.11 10.83
C LEU A 122 0.63 7.60 12.08
N GLN A 123 1.33 8.30 12.98
CA GLN A 123 0.81 8.81 14.25
C GLN A 123 0.59 10.31 14.19
N GLY A 124 -0.42 10.79 14.95
CA GLY A 124 -0.61 12.23 15.20
C GLY A 124 -1.45 12.98 14.17
N TYR A 125 -2.01 12.31 13.15
CA TYR A 125 -2.87 12.94 12.16
C TYR A 125 -4.07 12.07 11.76
N ARG A 126 -5.01 12.66 11.04
CA ARG A 126 -6.18 11.94 10.52
C ARG A 126 -5.79 11.08 9.31
N ARG A 127 -5.75 9.79 9.53
CA ARG A 127 -5.46 8.81 8.49
C ARG A 127 -6.69 8.53 7.60
N GLY A 128 -6.47 8.25 6.33
CA GLY A 128 -7.47 7.85 5.35
C GLY A 128 -7.13 6.51 4.69
N GLY A 129 -8.04 6.01 3.88
CA GLY A 129 -7.79 4.84 3.01
C GLY A 129 -7.07 3.67 3.70
N ARG A 130 -6.01 3.20 3.08
CA ARG A 130 -5.15 2.12 3.56
C ARG A 130 -4.51 2.41 4.93
N GLU A 131 -4.09 3.64 5.18
CA GLU A 131 -3.40 4.02 6.41
C GLU A 131 -4.21 3.77 7.68
N LYS A 132 -5.56 3.81 7.61
CA LYS A 132 -6.43 3.54 8.78
C LYS A 132 -6.27 2.13 9.34
N ARG A 133 -5.90 1.18 8.50
CA ARG A 133 -5.81 -0.25 8.84
C ARG A 133 -4.44 -0.66 9.36
N LEU A 134 -3.45 0.21 9.16
CA LEU A 134 -2.09 -0.05 9.59
C LEU A 134 -1.86 0.37 11.04
N PRO A 135 -0.94 -0.28 11.78
CA PRO A 135 -0.57 0.14 13.11
C PRO A 135 -0.06 1.58 13.13
N GLN A 136 -0.43 2.36 14.15
CA GLN A 136 -0.05 3.77 14.25
C GLN A 136 1.45 4.02 14.32
N LYS A 137 2.20 3.05 14.84
CA LYS A 137 3.67 3.13 14.97
C LYS A 137 4.42 2.89 13.66
N TRP A 138 3.73 2.48 12.59
CA TRP A 138 4.38 2.24 11.31
C TRP A 138 4.80 3.54 10.65
N VAL A 139 5.80 3.40 9.79
CA VAL A 139 6.42 4.50 9.03
C VAL A 139 6.10 4.31 7.55
N CYS A 140 5.67 5.36 6.88
CA CYS A 140 5.63 5.40 5.43
C CYS A 140 7.00 5.86 4.92
N LEU A 141 7.63 5.06 4.07
CA LEU A 141 8.77 5.46 3.26
C LEU A 141 8.28 5.66 1.83
N ALA A 142 8.61 6.78 1.22
CA ALA A 142 8.21 7.10 -0.14
C ALA A 142 9.38 7.60 -0.97
N TYR A 143 9.38 7.24 -2.24
CA TYR A 143 10.40 7.58 -3.20
C TYR A 143 9.77 7.99 -4.53
N GLN A 144 10.11 9.17 -5.01
CA GLN A 144 9.70 9.68 -6.31
C GLN A 144 10.88 9.69 -7.26
N LEU A 145 10.66 9.17 -8.45
CA LEU A 145 11.48 9.37 -9.64
C LEU A 145 10.72 10.29 -10.58
N GLN A 146 11.39 11.27 -11.15
CA GLN A 146 10.80 12.15 -12.14
C GLN A 146 11.76 12.35 -13.31
N GLN A 147 11.26 12.13 -14.52
CA GLN A 147 11.94 12.31 -15.80
C GLN A 147 11.06 13.17 -16.70
N GLY A 148 11.41 14.45 -16.84
CA GLY A 148 10.53 15.40 -17.51
C GLY A 148 9.15 15.47 -16.84
N ASP A 149 8.11 15.18 -17.63
CA ASP A 149 6.72 15.15 -17.14
C ASP A 149 6.31 13.79 -16.57
N THR A 150 7.11 12.74 -16.79
CA THR A 150 6.83 11.40 -16.26
C THR A 150 7.25 11.30 -14.80
N ARG A 151 6.33 10.81 -13.97
CA ARG A 151 6.55 10.65 -12.53
C ARG A 151 6.18 9.26 -12.09
N LEU A 152 7.05 8.65 -11.30
CA LEU A 152 6.80 7.40 -10.60
C LEU A 152 6.99 7.62 -9.10
N ILE A 153 5.96 7.36 -8.33
CA ILE A 153 6.01 7.42 -6.87
C ILE A 153 5.76 6.04 -6.31
N VAL A 154 6.76 5.50 -5.62
CA VAL A 154 6.72 4.20 -4.97
C VAL A 154 6.77 4.42 -3.46
N HIS A 155 5.95 3.69 -2.72
CA HIS A 155 5.96 3.78 -1.27
C HIS A 155 5.70 2.44 -0.61
N SER A 156 6.10 2.34 0.66
CA SER A 156 5.80 1.19 1.50
C SER A 156 5.58 1.61 2.94
N TYR A 157 4.77 0.84 3.63
CA TYR A 157 4.56 1.00 5.07
C TYR A 157 5.33 -0.08 5.81
N LEU A 158 6.21 0.34 6.72
CA LEU A 158 7.12 -0.54 7.44
C LEU A 158 6.98 -0.41 8.97
N PRO A 159 7.15 -1.51 9.70
CA PRO A 159 7.41 -1.44 11.14
C PRO A 159 8.64 -0.56 11.42
N PRO A 160 8.69 0.15 12.58
CA PRO A 160 9.79 1.06 12.91
C PRO A 160 11.18 0.45 12.75
N GLN A 161 11.38 -0.80 13.21
CA GLN A 161 12.68 -1.48 13.15
C GLN A 161 13.15 -1.69 11.69
N LYS A 162 12.23 -2.01 10.79
CA LYS A 162 12.56 -2.16 9.36
C LYS A 162 12.76 -0.83 8.65
N ALA A 163 12.00 0.20 9.05
CA ALA A 163 12.16 1.55 8.50
C ALA A 163 13.52 2.16 8.89
N GLN A 164 13.97 1.93 10.13
CA GLN A 164 15.22 2.44 10.67
C GLN A 164 16.44 2.03 9.83
N ILE A 165 16.45 0.81 9.27
CA ILE A 165 17.50 0.33 8.37
C ILE A 165 17.69 1.28 7.17
N TRP A 166 16.62 1.84 6.63
CA TRP A 166 16.66 2.77 5.50
C TRP A 166 16.94 4.21 5.90
N LEU A 167 16.48 4.62 7.09
CA LEU A 167 16.62 5.99 7.58
C LEU A 167 18.02 6.29 8.11
N GLU A 168 18.68 5.30 8.70
CA GLU A 168 20.02 5.41 9.29
C GLU A 168 21.14 4.98 8.33
N ASN A 169 20.81 4.33 7.21
CA ASN A 169 21.80 3.88 6.25
C ASN A 169 22.46 5.07 5.53
N GLU A 170 23.72 5.34 5.85
CA GLU A 170 24.49 6.44 5.25
C GLU A 170 24.79 6.21 3.76
N ALA A 171 24.80 4.95 3.29
CA ALA A 171 25.00 4.63 1.87
C ALA A 171 23.79 5.00 1.00
N VAL A 172 22.61 5.26 1.59
CA VAL A 172 21.40 5.66 0.87
C VAL A 172 21.35 7.18 0.71
N ALA A 173 22.19 7.72 -0.15
CA ALA A 173 22.16 9.15 -0.49
C ALA A 173 21.12 9.43 -1.63
N PRO A 174 20.35 10.56 -1.60
CA PRO A 174 20.13 11.44 -0.45
C PRO A 174 19.29 10.76 0.64
N LYS A 175 19.40 11.23 1.89
CA LYS A 175 18.59 10.72 3.03
C LYS A 175 17.09 10.99 2.82
N PHE A 176 16.26 10.16 3.45
CA PHE A 176 14.82 10.39 3.48
C PHE A 176 14.49 11.64 4.31
N HIS A 177 13.81 12.60 3.70
CA HIS A 177 13.41 13.83 4.36
C HIS A 177 12.17 13.57 5.27
N PRO A 178 12.21 13.94 6.55
CA PRO A 178 11.06 13.76 7.44
C PRO A 178 9.99 14.82 7.16
N ILE A 179 8.74 14.40 6.97
CA ILE A 179 7.58 15.29 6.99
C ILE A 179 6.67 14.94 8.16
N LYS A 180 5.88 15.90 8.63
CA LYS A 180 4.97 15.73 9.77
C LYS A 180 3.52 15.94 9.33
N PRO A 181 2.80 14.89 8.92
CA PRO A 181 1.41 15.02 8.45
C PRO A 181 0.47 15.68 9.47
N GLY A 182 0.79 15.62 10.77
CA GLY A 182 0.03 16.29 11.82
C GLY A 182 0.02 17.81 11.71
N ASP A 183 1.02 18.42 11.09
CA ASP A 183 1.11 19.87 10.92
C ASP A 183 0.13 20.36 9.83
N VAL A 184 -0.19 19.51 8.86
CA VAL A 184 -1.08 19.84 7.73
C VAL A 184 -2.46 19.19 7.88
N TYR A 185 -2.51 17.95 8.37
CA TYR A 185 -3.73 17.13 8.47
C TYR A 185 -4.19 17.00 9.93
N GLN A 186 -4.87 18.00 10.44
CA GLN A 186 -5.33 18.04 11.82
C GLN A 186 -6.25 16.87 12.20
N SER A 187 -6.09 16.38 13.41
CA SER A 187 -6.89 15.27 13.97
C SER A 187 -8.07 15.72 14.82
N SER A 188 -8.46 17.02 14.78
CA SER A 188 -9.54 17.58 15.62
C SER A 188 -10.87 16.86 15.41
N LEU A 189 -11.72 16.83 16.45
CA LEU A 189 -13.06 16.23 16.38
C LEU A 189 -13.91 16.85 15.25
N GLY A 190 -13.85 18.18 15.06
CA GLY A 190 -14.55 18.87 13.96
C GLY A 190 -14.05 18.42 12.58
N ALA A 191 -12.75 18.18 12.41
CA ALA A 191 -12.20 17.64 11.17
C ALA A 191 -12.63 16.19 10.90
N ARG A 192 -13.06 15.43 11.94
CA ARG A 192 -13.55 14.06 11.78
C ARG A 192 -14.98 13.99 11.24
N MET A 193 -15.77 15.02 11.43
CA MET A 193 -17.19 15.07 11.08
C MET A 193 -17.40 15.75 9.72
N GLY A 194 -16.94 15.13 8.63
CA GLY A 194 -17.29 15.59 7.27
C GLY A 194 -16.17 16.09 6.39
N ALA A 195 -14.99 16.46 6.92
CA ALA A 195 -13.87 16.86 6.09
C ALA A 195 -13.15 15.66 5.45
N PRO A 196 -12.59 15.79 4.23
CA PRO A 196 -11.79 14.74 3.62
C PRO A 196 -10.55 14.42 4.47
N ALA A 197 -10.07 13.16 4.42
CA ALA A 197 -8.86 12.73 5.16
C ALA A 197 -7.61 13.50 4.70
N ARG A 198 -7.59 13.91 3.44
CA ARG A 198 -6.54 14.73 2.82
C ARG A 198 -7.14 16.01 2.26
N PRO A 199 -7.24 17.08 3.05
CA PRO A 199 -7.66 18.41 2.55
C PRO A 199 -6.63 18.95 1.56
N ARG A 200 -7.00 19.97 0.84
CA ARG A 200 -6.06 20.69 -0.03
C ARG A 200 -4.93 21.30 0.80
N ILE A 201 -3.71 21.14 0.31
CA ILE A 201 -2.53 21.76 0.92
C ILE A 201 -2.58 23.25 0.62
N THR A 202 -2.38 24.08 1.64
CA THR A 202 -2.41 25.54 1.49
C THR A 202 -1.17 26.04 0.74
N ASN A 203 -1.28 27.19 0.08
CA ASN A 203 -0.15 27.81 -0.63
C ASN A 203 1.02 28.14 0.31
N GLU A 204 0.76 28.43 1.58
CA GLU A 204 1.79 28.67 2.59
C GLU A 204 2.67 27.45 2.80
N VAL A 205 2.08 26.25 2.91
CA VAL A 205 2.81 24.99 3.03
C VAL A 205 3.58 24.68 1.76
N LEU A 206 2.98 24.89 0.58
CA LEU A 206 3.64 24.64 -0.71
C LEU A 206 4.79 25.61 -0.98
N SER A 207 4.76 26.82 -0.42
CA SER A 207 5.83 27.81 -0.55
C SER A 207 6.92 27.68 0.51
N SER A 208 6.76 26.76 1.47
CA SER A 208 7.78 26.49 2.50
C SER A 208 8.97 25.69 1.94
N SER A 209 10.05 25.59 2.71
CA SER A 209 11.22 24.74 2.38
C SER A 209 10.85 23.30 2.06
N ASP A 210 9.78 22.80 2.70
CA ASP A 210 9.30 21.43 2.56
C ASP A 210 8.21 21.28 1.50
N GLY A 211 7.82 22.35 0.82
CA GLY A 211 6.70 22.38 -0.12
C GLY A 211 6.78 21.34 -1.21
N ARG A 212 7.99 21.07 -1.74
CA ARG A 212 8.20 20.00 -2.74
C ARG A 212 7.86 18.60 -2.20
N TYR A 213 8.13 18.32 -0.93
CA TYR A 213 7.81 17.04 -0.30
C TYR A 213 6.31 16.91 -0.03
N TRP A 214 5.65 18.02 0.34
CA TRP A 214 4.20 18.05 0.50
C TRP A 214 3.45 17.84 -0.82
N LEU A 215 3.96 18.42 -1.90
CA LEU A 215 3.42 18.18 -3.23
C LEU A 215 3.61 16.71 -3.64
N ALA A 216 4.80 16.16 -3.41
CA ALA A 216 5.09 14.76 -3.67
C ALA A 216 4.21 13.81 -2.82
N GLU A 217 3.97 14.15 -1.54
CA GLU A 217 3.06 13.38 -0.67
C GLU A 217 1.62 13.42 -1.18
N ARG A 218 1.16 14.56 -1.72
CA ARG A 218 -0.14 14.66 -2.34
C ARG A 218 -0.25 13.72 -3.55
N HIS A 219 0.74 13.75 -4.42
CA HIS A 219 0.79 12.84 -5.57
C HIS A 219 0.90 11.38 -5.15
N ARG A 220 1.68 11.05 -4.09
CA ARG A 220 1.71 9.71 -3.53
C ARG A 220 0.31 9.22 -3.13
N TRP A 221 -0.46 10.08 -2.50
CA TRP A 221 -1.81 9.74 -2.07
C TRP A 221 -2.76 9.46 -3.24
N ASP A 222 -2.63 10.24 -4.30
CA ASP A 222 -3.55 10.16 -5.44
C ASP A 222 -3.13 9.08 -6.45
N GLU A 223 -1.83 8.90 -6.72
CA GLU A 223 -1.32 8.07 -7.83
C GLU A 223 -0.16 7.11 -7.44
N GLY A 224 0.29 7.14 -6.19
CA GLY A 224 1.44 6.33 -5.75
C GLY A 224 1.20 4.83 -5.82
N TYR A 225 2.29 4.08 -5.97
CA TYR A 225 2.34 2.62 -6.01
C TYR A 225 2.76 2.08 -4.65
N GLU A 226 1.85 1.40 -3.95
CA GLU A 226 2.17 0.74 -2.67
C GLU A 226 2.84 -0.61 -2.94
N LEU A 227 4.09 -0.75 -2.55
CA LEU A 227 4.81 -2.02 -2.59
C LEU A 227 4.80 -2.69 -1.22
N THR A 228 4.92 -4.03 -1.22
CA THR A 228 5.21 -4.74 0.02
C THR A 228 6.58 -4.31 0.58
N PRO A 229 6.84 -4.49 1.88
CA PRO A 229 8.17 -4.20 2.44
C PRO A 229 9.31 -4.93 1.73
N HIS A 230 9.06 -6.13 1.22
CA HIS A 230 10.04 -6.93 0.48
C HIS A 230 10.29 -6.34 -0.91
N ASP A 231 9.23 -6.06 -1.67
CA ASP A 231 9.33 -5.50 -3.02
C ASP A 231 9.90 -4.09 -3.01
N PHE A 232 9.59 -3.30 -1.97
CA PHE A 232 10.20 -1.99 -1.78
C PHE A 232 11.70 -2.08 -1.56
N ALA A 233 12.18 -3.08 -0.81
CA ALA A 233 13.61 -3.31 -0.65
C ALA A 233 14.28 -3.66 -1.98
N ILE A 234 13.68 -4.56 -2.77
CA ILE A 234 14.17 -4.91 -4.12
C ILE A 234 14.24 -3.67 -5.01
N PHE A 235 13.19 -2.84 -5.00
CA PHE A 235 13.15 -1.60 -5.76
C PHE A 235 14.27 -0.63 -5.35
N MET A 236 14.46 -0.44 -4.05
CA MET A 236 15.51 0.45 -3.53
C MET A 236 16.91 -0.03 -3.88
N ASP A 237 17.16 -1.34 -3.75
CA ASP A 237 18.45 -1.94 -4.13
C ASP A 237 18.72 -1.79 -5.62
N TYR A 238 17.71 -1.98 -6.46
CA TYR A 238 17.82 -1.79 -7.91
C TYR A 238 18.20 -0.35 -8.26
N ILE A 239 17.52 0.65 -7.69
CA ILE A 239 17.82 2.06 -7.93
C ILE A 239 19.23 2.44 -7.43
N THR A 240 19.66 1.88 -6.31
CA THR A 240 20.98 2.18 -5.74
C THR A 240 22.11 1.60 -6.60
N ARG A 241 21.94 0.40 -7.16
CA ARG A 241 22.91 -0.23 -8.07
C ARG A 241 23.03 0.53 -9.38
N GLY A 242 21.91 0.91 -10.00
CA GLY A 242 21.90 1.67 -11.25
C GLY A 242 22.65 3.01 -11.14
N LYS A 243 22.60 3.66 -9.98
CA LYS A 243 23.41 4.86 -9.71
C LYS A 243 24.90 4.60 -9.62
N SER A 244 25.31 3.47 -9.04
CA SER A 244 26.73 3.13 -8.91
C SER A 244 27.38 2.82 -10.26
N GLU A 245 26.65 2.29 -11.21
CA GLU A 245 27.14 2.00 -12.56
C GLU A 245 27.20 3.25 -13.43
N SER A 246 26.23 4.16 -13.34
CA SER A 246 26.25 5.41 -14.11
C SER A 246 27.41 6.33 -13.73
N HIS A 247 27.84 6.34 -12.46
CA HIS A 247 29.01 7.13 -12.02
C HIS A 247 30.35 6.57 -12.54
N ARG A 248 30.44 5.25 -12.80
CA ARG A 248 31.67 4.63 -13.30
C ARG A 248 31.91 4.82 -14.80
N ILE A 249 30.89 5.24 -15.56
CA ILE A 249 31.01 5.45 -17.01
C ILE A 249 31.56 6.86 -17.34
N TYR A 250 31.52 7.80 -16.39
CA TYR A 250 31.93 9.18 -16.59
C TYR A 250 33.23 9.56 -15.85
N ASP A 251 33.87 8.62 -15.13
CA ASP A 251 35.23 8.70 -14.61
C ASP A 251 36.22 7.91 -15.53
#